data_6fb0dac57b41bcbe1a58c644bfe5a11d
#
_entry.id   6fb0dac57b41bcbe1a58c644bfe5a11d
#
_cell.length_a   1.000
_cell.length_b   1.000
_cell.length_c   1.000
_cell.angle_alpha   90.00
_cell.angle_beta   90.00
_cell.angle_gamma   90.00
#
_symmetry.space_group_name_H-M   'P 1'
#
loop_
_entity.id
_entity.type
_entity.pdbx_description
1 polymer ?
#
loop_
_entity_poly.entity_id
_entity_poly.type
_entity_poly.pdbx_seq_one_letter_code
_entity_poly.pdbx_strand_id
1 'polypeptide(L)'
;LNPYEHGECYVTVDGHEADLDLGHYERFLGIQTTKANNITTGRIYKSVIDKERRGDYLGKTIQVIPHITDEIKRNVKLLGNKYKFDFVITEIGGTVGDIESLPYLESIRQLKWELGRDALCVHLTYVPYLTAAGELKTKPTQHSVKELQSAGIQPDILVLRTEHELSSNVRKKVALFCNVDENAVVQSIDAPTIYEVPILMQAQKLDETILKKMGLPVGDTPGLGPWRAFLERRHKAENTEPLHIALVGKYDLQDAYKSIREALSQAGTYNDCKVSVDFVNSEKLTEENVAEALKGMAGILIGPGFGERGVAGKFVAIKYARTHDIPTFGICLGMQCIAIEFARNVLGYTDADSREMNEKTPHNVIDIMEEQKSITNMGGTMRLGAYECILQKGSKAYEAYG
;
A
#
# COMPACT_ATOMS: atom_id res chain seq x y z
N LEU A 1 0.72 -3.85 8.37
CA LEU A 1 -0.66 -4.38 8.30
C LEU A 1 -0.64 -5.89 8.51
N ASN A 2 -1.67 -6.43 9.18
CA ASN A 2 -1.79 -7.86 9.44
C ASN A 2 -2.50 -8.56 8.24
N PRO A 3 -1.82 -9.43 7.48
CA PRO A 3 -2.44 -10.10 6.33
C PRO A 3 -3.67 -10.94 6.67
N TYR A 4 -3.75 -11.45 7.90
CA TYR A 4 -4.91 -12.23 8.38
C TYR A 4 -6.15 -11.39 8.69
N GLU A 5 -6.01 -10.07 8.74
CA GLU A 5 -7.12 -9.12 8.92
C GLU A 5 -7.50 -8.43 7.61
N HIS A 6 -6.51 -8.07 6.78
CA HIS A 6 -6.74 -7.32 5.54
C HIS A 6 -6.88 -8.19 4.30
N GLY A 7 -6.55 -9.48 4.38
CA GLY A 7 -6.74 -10.43 3.29
C GLY A 7 -5.72 -10.35 2.17
N GLU A 8 -4.75 -9.47 2.28
CA GLU A 8 -3.67 -9.34 1.31
C GLU A 8 -2.33 -9.06 1.99
N CYS A 9 -1.26 -9.38 1.29
CA CYS A 9 0.10 -9.06 1.65
C CYS A 9 0.75 -8.42 0.41
N TYR A 10 1.32 -7.23 0.57
CA TYR A 10 2.03 -6.60 -0.52
C TYR A 10 3.42 -7.21 -0.66
N VAL A 11 3.76 -7.65 -1.87
CA VAL A 11 5.04 -8.31 -2.17
C VAL A 11 5.72 -7.56 -3.30
N THR A 12 6.95 -7.13 -3.07
CA THR A 12 7.78 -6.47 -4.10
C THR A 12 8.22 -7.45 -5.18
N VAL A 13 8.72 -6.95 -6.31
CA VAL A 13 9.15 -7.80 -7.44
C VAL A 13 10.23 -8.83 -7.06
N ASP A 14 11.03 -8.54 -6.03
CA ASP A 14 12.08 -9.43 -5.52
C ASP A 14 11.64 -10.28 -4.32
N GLY A 15 10.32 -10.45 -4.11
CA GLY A 15 9.75 -11.37 -3.12
C GLY A 15 9.74 -10.86 -1.68
N HIS A 16 10.00 -9.57 -1.45
CA HIS A 16 9.97 -9.01 -0.10
C HIS A 16 8.56 -8.61 0.31
N GLU A 17 8.12 -9.10 1.47
CA GLU A 17 6.86 -8.69 2.09
C GLU A 17 6.99 -7.26 2.65
N ALA A 18 6.05 -6.40 2.29
CA ALA A 18 6.05 -4.99 2.64
C ALA A 18 4.64 -4.50 3.03
N ASP A 19 4.56 -3.26 3.50
CA ASP A 19 3.27 -2.61 3.76
C ASP A 19 2.55 -2.25 2.46
N LEU A 20 1.23 -2.14 2.52
CA LEU A 20 0.34 -1.80 1.39
C LEU A 20 0.62 -0.42 0.80
N ASP A 21 1.27 0.47 1.54
CA ASP A 21 1.66 1.82 1.08
C ASP A 21 2.56 1.78 -0.16
N LEU A 22 3.42 0.76 -0.29
CA LEU A 22 4.23 0.57 -1.49
C LEU A 22 3.36 0.42 -2.74
N GLY A 23 2.20 -0.20 -2.64
CA GLY A 23 1.23 -0.29 -3.73
C GLY A 23 0.72 1.07 -4.19
N HIS A 24 0.54 2.02 -3.27
CA HIS A 24 0.21 3.39 -3.63
C HIS A 24 1.37 4.07 -4.37
N TYR A 25 2.60 3.92 -3.88
CA TYR A 25 3.79 4.50 -4.54
C TYR A 25 3.95 3.98 -5.96
N GLU A 26 3.78 2.67 -6.18
CA GLU A 26 3.84 2.06 -7.51
C GLU A 26 2.74 2.61 -8.44
N ARG A 27 1.51 2.72 -7.96
CA ARG A 27 0.38 3.25 -8.75
C ARG A 27 0.56 4.71 -9.15
N PHE A 28 1.10 5.55 -8.25
CA PHE A 28 1.30 6.97 -8.51
C PHE A 28 2.53 7.26 -9.38
N LEU A 29 3.59 6.48 -9.24
CA LEU A 29 4.86 6.72 -9.91
C LEU A 29 5.05 5.86 -11.16
N GLY A 30 4.24 4.82 -11.37
CA GLY A 30 4.40 3.88 -12.48
C GLY A 30 5.71 3.10 -12.43
N ILE A 31 6.19 2.78 -11.23
CA ILE A 31 7.45 2.06 -10.99
C ILE A 31 7.18 0.73 -10.28
N GLN A 32 8.17 -0.14 -10.30
CA GLN A 32 8.21 -1.34 -9.47
C GLN A 32 9.11 -1.10 -8.26
N THR A 33 8.67 -1.56 -7.09
CA THR A 33 9.45 -1.49 -5.86
C THR A 33 10.17 -2.80 -5.56
N THR A 34 11.22 -2.69 -4.77
CA THR A 34 12.06 -3.80 -4.31
C THR A 34 12.21 -3.75 -2.80
N LYS A 35 12.83 -4.75 -2.20
CA LYS A 35 13.19 -4.75 -0.77
C LYS A 35 14.02 -3.54 -0.31
N ALA A 36 14.61 -2.78 -1.23
CA ALA A 36 15.33 -1.55 -0.91
C ALA A 36 14.39 -0.37 -0.62
N ASN A 37 13.13 -0.46 -1.07
CA ASN A 37 12.11 0.57 -0.86
C ASN A 37 11.36 0.44 0.47
N ASN A 38 11.54 -0.66 1.20
CA ASN A 38 10.91 -0.87 2.50
C ASN A 38 11.95 -1.30 3.55
N ILE A 39 12.00 -0.59 4.66
CA ILE A 39 12.99 -0.82 5.72
C ILE A 39 12.26 -0.88 7.06
N THR A 40 12.16 -2.07 7.62
CA THR A 40 11.53 -2.29 8.92
C THR A 40 12.56 -2.20 10.05
N THR A 41 12.11 -1.84 11.26
CA THR A 41 12.90 -1.84 12.48
C THR A 41 13.59 -3.19 12.69
N GLY A 42 12.85 -4.29 12.49
CA GLY A 42 13.41 -5.65 12.62
C GLY A 42 14.59 -5.91 11.68
N ARG A 43 14.52 -5.44 10.43
CA ARG A 43 15.63 -5.56 9.46
C ARG A 43 16.87 -4.77 9.90
N ILE A 44 16.66 -3.56 10.41
CA ILE A 44 17.76 -2.71 10.89
C ILE A 44 18.47 -3.38 12.05
N TYR A 45 17.72 -3.77 13.08
CA TYR A 45 18.31 -4.41 14.26
C TYR A 45 18.97 -5.75 13.92
N LYS A 46 18.31 -6.58 13.12
CA LYS A 46 18.90 -7.84 12.65
C LYS A 46 20.21 -7.62 11.90
N SER A 47 20.28 -6.64 11.02
CA SER A 47 21.51 -6.31 10.27
C SER A 47 22.66 -5.95 11.21
N VAL A 48 22.39 -5.16 12.24
CA VAL A 48 23.42 -4.74 13.21
C VAL A 48 23.83 -5.91 14.10
N ILE A 49 22.90 -6.74 14.56
CA ILE A 49 23.17 -7.94 15.36
C ILE A 49 24.01 -8.96 14.54
N ASP A 50 23.65 -9.21 13.29
CA ASP A 50 24.37 -10.12 12.42
C ASP A 50 25.82 -9.63 12.18
N LYS A 51 26.02 -8.31 11.99
CA LYS A 51 27.35 -7.69 11.86
C LYS A 51 28.17 -7.87 13.15
N GLU A 52 27.56 -7.63 14.29
CA GLU A 52 28.22 -7.83 15.60
C GLU A 52 28.67 -9.28 15.77
N ARG A 53 27.78 -10.23 15.48
CA ARG A 53 28.08 -11.68 15.58
C ARG A 53 29.19 -12.15 14.63
N ARG A 54 29.30 -11.52 13.46
CA ARG A 54 30.41 -11.78 12.52
C ARG A 54 31.74 -11.13 12.92
N GLY A 55 31.71 -10.22 13.93
CA GLY A 55 32.90 -9.50 14.39
C GLY A 55 33.21 -8.24 13.57
N ASP A 56 32.28 -7.75 12.75
CA ASP A 56 32.47 -6.57 11.88
C ASP A 56 32.82 -5.30 12.68
N TYR A 57 32.45 -5.25 13.95
CA TYR A 57 32.71 -4.12 14.85
C TYR A 57 33.96 -4.28 15.73
N LEU A 58 34.76 -5.32 15.53
CA LEU A 58 36.04 -5.53 16.20
C LEU A 58 35.97 -5.45 17.74
N GLY A 59 34.90 -5.99 18.34
CA GLY A 59 34.70 -6.02 19.80
C GLY A 59 34.25 -4.69 20.43
N LYS A 60 33.89 -3.68 19.62
CA LYS A 60 33.33 -2.43 20.14
C LYS A 60 31.95 -2.67 20.76
N THR A 61 31.61 -1.89 21.78
CA THR A 61 30.26 -1.86 22.36
C THR A 61 29.27 -1.33 21.32
N ILE A 62 28.23 -2.11 21.05
CA ILE A 62 27.17 -1.73 20.09
C ILE A 62 26.11 -0.91 20.83
N GLN A 63 25.75 0.23 20.24
CA GLN A 63 24.79 1.20 20.79
C GLN A 63 23.80 1.62 19.70
N VAL A 64 22.67 2.18 20.09
CA VAL A 64 21.72 2.75 19.13
C VAL A 64 22.39 3.84 18.29
N ILE A 65 23.10 4.75 18.96
CA ILE A 65 23.96 5.75 18.33
C ILE A 65 25.43 5.30 18.54
N PRO A 66 26.23 5.10 17.47
CA PRO A 66 25.91 5.36 16.07
C PRO A 66 25.41 4.12 15.28
N HIS A 67 25.46 2.89 15.80
CA HIS A 67 25.39 1.68 15.01
C HIS A 67 24.02 1.47 14.34
N ILE A 68 22.91 1.67 15.07
CA ILE A 68 21.54 1.58 14.52
C ILE A 68 21.26 2.80 13.64
N THR A 69 21.62 4.00 14.08
CA THR A 69 21.38 5.23 13.31
C THR A 69 22.16 5.24 11.99
N ASP A 70 23.41 4.77 11.97
CA ASP A 70 24.19 4.65 10.74
C ASP A 70 23.61 3.63 9.76
N GLU A 71 23.09 2.51 10.29
CA GLU A 71 22.41 1.52 9.45
C GLU A 71 21.12 2.07 8.84
N ILE A 72 20.32 2.85 9.59
CA ILE A 72 19.14 3.55 9.07
C ILE A 72 19.56 4.56 7.98
N LYS A 73 20.52 5.44 8.26
CA LYS A 73 21.02 6.45 7.30
C LYS A 73 21.55 5.80 6.03
N ARG A 74 22.28 4.69 6.14
CA ARG A 74 22.78 3.91 5.00
C ARG A 74 21.64 3.43 4.12
N ASN A 75 20.57 2.90 4.71
CA ASN A 75 19.42 2.43 3.97
C ASN A 75 18.64 3.57 3.31
N VAL A 76 18.41 4.69 3.99
CA VAL A 76 17.78 5.89 3.41
C VAL A 76 18.53 6.39 2.17
N LYS A 77 19.86 6.41 2.22
CA LYS A 77 20.71 6.84 1.09
C LYS A 77 20.81 5.78 -0.02
N LEU A 78 20.40 4.54 0.23
CA LEU A 78 20.67 3.39 -0.65
C LEU A 78 20.12 3.58 -2.06
N LEU A 79 18.87 3.99 -2.18
CA LEU A 79 18.21 4.17 -3.48
C LEU A 79 18.88 5.26 -4.32
N GLY A 80 19.14 6.43 -3.74
CA GLY A 80 19.82 7.53 -4.39
C GLY A 80 21.22 7.13 -4.86
N ASN A 81 21.98 6.42 -4.01
CA ASN A 81 23.33 5.98 -4.35
C ASN A 81 23.35 4.91 -5.46
N LYS A 82 22.42 3.96 -5.39
CA LYS A 82 22.36 2.83 -6.33
C LYS A 82 21.82 3.22 -7.70
N TYR A 83 20.75 4.00 -7.74
CA TYR A 83 20.01 4.30 -8.97
C TYR A 83 20.20 5.72 -9.48
N LYS A 84 20.97 6.57 -8.76
CA LYS A 84 21.24 7.97 -9.12
C LYS A 84 19.96 8.80 -9.30
N PHE A 85 18.96 8.58 -8.45
CA PHE A 85 17.76 9.40 -8.43
C PHE A 85 18.07 10.83 -7.99
N ASP A 86 17.43 11.81 -8.63
CA ASP A 86 17.54 13.22 -8.25
C ASP A 86 16.87 13.49 -6.90
N PHE A 87 15.75 12.79 -6.62
CA PHE A 87 15.01 12.90 -5.37
C PHE A 87 14.74 11.51 -4.77
N VAL A 88 14.90 11.39 -3.47
CA VAL A 88 14.48 10.24 -2.67
C VAL A 88 13.53 10.73 -1.60
N ILE A 89 12.28 10.27 -1.66
CA ILE A 89 11.27 10.56 -0.64
C ILE A 89 11.25 9.38 0.33
N THR A 90 11.53 9.66 1.60
CA THR A 90 11.52 8.66 2.67
C THR A 90 10.39 8.96 3.62
N GLU A 91 9.44 8.05 3.73
CA GLU A 91 8.39 8.09 4.74
C GLU A 91 8.89 7.43 6.02
N ILE A 92 8.70 8.12 7.15
CA ILE A 92 8.89 7.57 8.49
C ILE A 92 7.53 7.22 9.05
N GLY A 93 7.25 5.93 9.18
CA GLY A 93 5.98 5.43 9.70
C GLY A 93 5.82 5.66 11.20
N GLY A 94 4.58 5.68 11.64
CA GLY A 94 4.18 5.90 13.03
C GLY A 94 3.97 7.36 13.39
N THR A 95 3.61 7.58 14.65
CA THR A 95 3.38 8.93 15.20
C THR A 95 4.66 9.48 15.81
N VAL A 96 4.94 10.77 15.61
CA VAL A 96 6.06 11.43 16.27
C VAL A 96 5.85 11.38 17.79
N GLY A 97 6.85 10.85 18.50
CA GLY A 97 6.80 10.59 19.95
C GLY A 97 6.66 9.10 20.29
N ASP A 98 6.34 8.24 19.33
CA ASP A 98 6.33 6.79 19.54
C ASP A 98 7.76 6.28 19.82
N ILE A 99 7.88 5.38 20.79
CA ILE A 99 9.18 4.82 21.22
C ILE A 99 9.89 4.13 20.05
N GLU A 100 9.16 3.42 19.22
CA GLU A 100 9.67 2.70 18.06
C GLU A 100 10.30 3.61 17.01
N SER A 101 9.83 4.86 16.92
CA SER A 101 10.29 5.84 15.92
C SER A 101 11.53 6.61 16.35
N LEU A 102 11.91 6.59 17.64
CA LEU A 102 13.02 7.40 18.16
C LEU A 102 14.35 7.19 17.43
N PRO A 103 14.81 5.98 17.10
CA PRO A 103 16.04 5.78 16.33
C PRO A 103 15.98 6.37 14.91
N TYR A 104 14.79 6.37 14.31
CA TYR A 104 14.57 6.98 12.99
C TYR A 104 14.60 8.51 13.08
N LEU A 105 13.93 9.10 14.06
CA LEU A 105 13.97 10.55 14.27
C LEU A 105 15.40 11.02 14.54
N GLU A 106 16.17 10.32 15.37
CA GLU A 106 17.58 10.64 15.58
C GLU A 106 18.39 10.53 14.27
N SER A 107 18.13 9.52 13.47
CA SER A 107 18.79 9.35 12.17
C SER A 107 18.47 10.49 11.20
N ILE A 108 17.21 10.95 11.16
CA ILE A 108 16.78 12.09 10.34
C ILE A 108 17.42 13.40 10.83
N ARG A 109 17.48 13.60 12.16
CA ARG A 109 18.20 14.74 12.74
C ARG A 109 19.65 14.79 12.26
N GLN A 110 20.33 13.64 12.29
CA GLN A 110 21.71 13.52 11.81
C GLN A 110 21.81 13.75 10.30
N LEU A 111 20.90 13.17 9.49
CA LEU A 111 20.85 13.37 8.05
C LEU A 111 20.64 14.83 7.65
N LYS A 112 19.75 15.53 8.33
CA LYS A 112 19.56 16.98 8.10
C LYS A 112 20.82 17.77 8.39
N TRP A 113 21.56 17.41 9.43
CA TRP A 113 22.84 18.02 9.73
C TRP A 113 23.91 17.70 8.67
N GLU A 114 24.02 16.44 8.26
CA GLU A 114 25.01 15.97 7.28
C GLU A 114 24.78 16.54 5.88
N LEU A 115 23.51 16.63 5.45
CA LEU A 115 23.12 16.97 4.08
C LEU A 115 22.73 18.45 3.92
N GLY A 116 22.48 19.16 5.03
CA GLY A 116 22.08 20.56 4.98
C GLY A 116 20.84 20.81 4.13
N ARG A 117 20.97 21.59 3.07
CA ARG A 117 19.86 21.92 2.16
C ARG A 117 19.35 20.75 1.33
N ASP A 118 20.14 19.71 1.17
CA ASP A 118 19.76 18.53 0.38
C ASP A 118 18.82 17.58 1.16
N ALA A 119 18.46 17.91 2.40
CA ALA A 119 17.51 17.18 3.21
C ALA A 119 16.42 18.10 3.79
N LEU A 120 15.19 17.87 3.37
CA LEU A 120 14.00 18.53 3.92
C LEU A 120 13.20 17.61 4.81
N CYS A 121 12.59 18.18 5.85
CA CYS A 121 11.60 17.52 6.67
C CYS A 121 10.21 18.10 6.36
N VAL A 122 9.36 17.28 5.76
CA VAL A 122 7.94 17.54 5.58
C VAL A 122 7.19 16.83 6.71
N HIS A 123 6.50 17.59 7.55
CA HIS A 123 5.79 17.02 8.68
C HIS A 123 4.28 17.04 8.42
N LEU A 124 3.69 15.84 8.41
CA LEU A 124 2.26 15.65 8.26
C LEU A 124 1.60 15.67 9.64
N THR A 125 0.57 16.50 9.81
CA THR A 125 -0.21 16.59 11.05
C THR A 125 -1.70 16.64 10.78
N TYR A 126 -2.50 16.45 11.82
CA TYR A 126 -3.95 16.49 11.74
C TYR A 126 -4.53 17.75 12.43
N VAL A 127 -5.45 18.42 11.73
CA VAL A 127 -6.23 19.54 12.25
C VAL A 127 -7.69 19.10 12.36
N PRO A 128 -8.13 18.60 13.53
CA PRO A 128 -9.48 18.11 13.70
C PRO A 128 -10.51 19.23 13.67
N TYR A 129 -11.67 18.92 13.10
CA TYR A 129 -12.87 19.75 13.23
C TYR A 129 -13.72 19.24 14.39
N LEU A 130 -14.02 20.11 15.34
CA LEU A 130 -14.90 19.78 16.44
C LEU A 130 -16.33 20.20 16.11
N THR A 131 -17.15 19.25 15.67
CA THR A 131 -18.54 19.50 15.27
C THR A 131 -19.35 20.22 16.34
N ALA A 132 -19.20 19.84 17.61
CA ALA A 132 -19.90 20.47 18.72
C ALA A 132 -19.52 21.95 18.95
N ALA A 133 -18.30 22.35 18.57
CA ALA A 133 -17.81 23.71 18.70
C ALA A 133 -17.87 24.51 17.38
N GLY A 134 -18.10 23.83 16.26
CA GLY A 134 -18.09 24.42 14.93
C GLY A 134 -16.75 25.01 14.50
N GLU A 135 -15.63 24.46 14.99
CA GLU A 135 -14.31 25.04 14.74
C GLU A 135 -13.19 24.02 14.55
N LEU A 136 -12.17 24.41 13.78
CA LEU A 136 -10.93 23.68 13.60
C LEU A 136 -9.98 23.91 14.77
N LYS A 137 -9.36 22.85 15.27
CA LYS A 137 -8.40 22.89 16.40
C LYS A 137 -6.97 22.70 15.93
N THR A 138 -6.14 23.73 16.09
CA THR A 138 -4.72 23.70 15.72
C THR A 138 -3.80 23.20 16.84
N LYS A 139 -4.30 22.96 18.04
CA LYS A 139 -3.49 22.49 19.16
C LYS A 139 -2.83 21.13 18.92
N PRO A 140 -3.50 20.11 18.37
CA PRO A 140 -2.83 18.83 18.06
C PRO A 140 -1.63 19.01 17.14
N THR A 141 -1.75 19.80 16.07
CA THR A 141 -0.63 20.16 15.18
C THR A 141 0.51 20.82 15.94
N GLN A 142 0.21 21.82 16.78
CA GLN A 142 1.24 22.51 17.57
C GLN A 142 1.96 21.57 18.53
N HIS A 143 1.27 20.61 19.14
CA HIS A 143 1.87 19.59 20.01
C HIS A 143 2.74 18.62 19.21
N SER A 144 2.26 18.12 18.07
CA SER A 144 3.04 17.22 17.21
C SER A 144 4.34 17.87 16.72
N VAL A 145 4.28 19.16 16.31
CA VAL A 145 5.49 19.88 15.91
C VAL A 145 6.44 20.11 17.08
N LYS A 146 5.94 20.42 18.28
CA LYS A 146 6.78 20.55 19.47
C LYS A 146 7.49 19.25 19.83
N GLU A 147 6.81 18.13 19.68
CA GLU A 147 7.41 16.81 19.92
C GLU A 147 8.54 16.54 18.92
N LEU A 148 8.32 16.85 17.64
CA LEU A 148 9.37 16.76 16.61
C LEU A 148 10.55 17.68 16.92
N GLN A 149 10.29 18.92 17.37
CA GLN A 149 11.33 19.87 17.78
C GLN A 149 12.10 19.39 19.02
N SER A 150 11.45 18.70 19.96
CA SER A 150 12.11 18.12 21.13
C SER A 150 13.12 17.03 20.73
N ALA A 151 12.87 16.32 19.62
CA ALA A 151 13.84 15.42 19.00
C ALA A 151 14.94 16.14 18.19
N GLY A 152 14.97 17.48 18.18
CA GLY A 152 15.97 18.29 17.50
C GLY A 152 15.72 18.49 15.99
N ILE A 153 14.49 18.26 15.54
CA ILE A 153 14.12 18.42 14.13
C ILE A 153 13.15 19.58 13.97
N GLN A 154 13.56 20.62 13.26
CA GLN A 154 12.67 21.68 12.80
C GLN A 154 12.06 21.24 11.46
N PRO A 155 10.72 21.14 11.33
CA PRO A 155 10.10 20.89 10.03
C PRO A 155 10.31 22.08 9.10
N ASP A 156 10.56 21.78 7.83
CA ASP A 156 10.71 22.78 6.78
C ASP A 156 9.36 23.13 6.15
N ILE A 157 8.47 22.15 6.07
CA ILE A 157 7.14 22.23 5.48
C ILE A 157 6.16 21.50 6.39
N LEU A 158 4.96 22.05 6.55
CA LEU A 158 3.84 21.42 7.23
C LEU A 158 2.75 21.07 6.23
N VAL A 159 2.31 19.81 6.23
CA VAL A 159 1.12 19.36 5.53
C VAL A 159 0.03 19.09 6.57
N LEU A 160 -1.05 19.84 6.51
CA LEU A 160 -2.14 19.82 7.48
C LEU A 160 -3.31 19.01 6.93
N ARG A 161 -3.46 17.78 7.42
CA ARG A 161 -4.59 16.91 7.10
C ARG A 161 -5.83 17.45 7.79
N THR A 162 -6.91 17.70 7.06
CA THR A 162 -8.13 18.33 7.59
C THR A 162 -9.35 17.96 6.75
N GLU A 163 -10.53 17.95 7.38
CA GLU A 163 -11.81 17.74 6.71
C GLU A 163 -12.35 19.01 6.05
N HIS A 164 -11.98 20.17 6.59
CA HIS A 164 -12.48 21.47 6.16
C HIS A 164 -11.34 22.38 5.71
N GLU A 165 -11.66 23.32 4.82
CA GLU A 165 -10.70 24.30 4.34
C GLU A 165 -10.17 25.19 5.46
N LEU A 166 -8.86 25.40 5.49
CA LEU A 166 -8.19 26.24 6.46
C LEU A 166 -8.21 27.70 6.02
N SER A 167 -8.76 28.59 6.85
CA SER A 167 -8.67 30.02 6.62
C SER A 167 -7.21 30.53 6.65
N SER A 168 -6.93 31.62 5.98
CA SER A 168 -5.62 32.30 6.00
C SER A 168 -5.16 32.59 7.45
N ASN A 169 -6.07 33.00 8.33
CA ASN A 169 -5.74 33.23 9.73
C ASN A 169 -5.31 32.00 10.48
N VAL A 170 -5.90 30.85 10.20
CA VAL A 170 -5.50 29.55 10.79
C VAL A 170 -4.11 29.16 10.29
N ARG A 171 -3.84 29.31 8.99
CA ARG A 171 -2.50 29.01 8.43
C ARG A 171 -1.43 29.91 9.03
N LYS A 172 -1.66 31.23 9.13
CA LYS A 172 -0.74 32.18 9.78
C LYS A 172 -0.47 31.84 11.22
N LYS A 173 -1.50 31.47 11.96
CA LYS A 173 -1.38 31.02 13.35
C LYS A 173 -0.51 29.78 13.46
N VAL A 174 -0.74 28.75 12.63
CA VAL A 174 0.07 27.52 12.63
C VAL A 174 1.51 27.83 12.24
N ALA A 175 1.72 28.61 11.19
CA ALA A 175 3.05 29.04 10.76
C ALA A 175 3.86 29.68 11.89
N LEU A 176 3.24 30.65 12.60
CA LEU A 176 3.86 31.34 13.74
C LEU A 176 4.21 30.39 14.89
N PHE A 177 3.25 29.54 15.32
CA PHE A 177 3.46 28.64 16.47
C PHE A 177 4.42 27.48 16.18
N CYS A 178 4.55 27.10 14.91
CA CYS A 178 5.41 25.98 14.47
C CYS A 178 6.75 26.46 13.89
N ASN A 179 6.97 27.76 13.83
CA ASN A 179 8.19 28.36 13.30
C ASN A 179 8.50 27.92 11.86
N VAL A 180 7.47 28.00 11.00
CA VAL A 180 7.52 27.64 9.57
C VAL A 180 6.98 28.81 8.76
N ASP A 181 7.54 29.02 7.55
CA ASP A 181 7.02 30.04 6.64
C ASP A 181 5.55 29.82 6.29
N GLU A 182 4.74 30.87 6.17
CA GLU A 182 3.31 30.75 5.83
C GLU A 182 3.10 30.01 4.51
N ASN A 183 3.96 30.23 3.51
CA ASN A 183 3.93 29.55 2.21
C ASN A 183 4.33 28.07 2.28
N ALA A 184 4.90 27.64 3.39
CA ALA A 184 5.26 26.24 3.64
C ALA A 184 4.23 25.52 4.52
N VAL A 185 3.07 26.13 4.75
CA VAL A 185 1.91 25.51 5.41
C VAL A 185 0.88 25.14 4.35
N VAL A 186 0.81 23.87 4.01
CA VAL A 186 -0.03 23.30 2.96
C VAL A 186 -1.17 22.51 3.61
N GLN A 187 -2.39 22.63 3.11
CA GLN A 187 -3.50 21.79 3.58
C GLN A 187 -3.67 20.57 2.69
N SER A 188 -3.98 19.43 3.31
CA SER A 188 -4.44 18.21 2.66
C SER A 188 -5.88 17.96 3.08
N ILE A 189 -6.82 18.52 2.31
CA ILE A 189 -8.25 18.38 2.54
C ILE A 189 -8.73 17.00 2.05
N ASP A 190 -9.87 16.55 2.57
CA ASP A 190 -10.54 15.34 2.07
C ASP A 190 -10.87 15.51 0.58
N ALA A 191 -10.41 14.57 -0.21
CA ALA A 191 -10.65 14.54 -1.65
C ALA A 191 -11.60 13.39 -1.99
N PRO A 192 -12.43 13.51 -3.03
CA PRO A 192 -13.31 12.43 -3.49
C PRO A 192 -12.56 11.15 -3.86
N THR A 193 -11.33 11.30 -4.30
CA THR A 193 -10.41 10.19 -4.58
C THR A 193 -8.97 10.60 -4.27
N ILE A 194 -8.15 9.63 -3.83
CA ILE A 194 -6.70 9.85 -3.60
C ILE A 194 -5.99 10.37 -4.84
N TYR A 195 -6.50 10.05 -6.03
CA TYR A 195 -5.91 10.49 -7.31
C TYR A 195 -6.05 11.99 -7.59
N GLU A 196 -6.89 12.72 -6.85
CA GLU A 196 -6.96 14.19 -6.91
C GLU A 196 -5.89 14.88 -6.07
N VAL A 197 -5.31 14.18 -5.09
CA VAL A 197 -4.34 14.76 -4.16
C VAL A 197 -3.15 15.44 -4.85
N PRO A 198 -2.52 14.88 -5.90
CA PRO A 198 -1.43 15.56 -6.61
C PRO A 198 -1.85 16.93 -7.19
N ILE A 199 -3.07 17.02 -7.72
CA ILE A 199 -3.59 18.30 -8.27
C ILE A 199 -3.82 19.32 -7.15
N LEU A 200 -4.36 18.88 -6.01
CA LEU A 200 -4.58 19.73 -4.84
C LEU A 200 -3.25 20.24 -4.24
N MET A 201 -2.23 19.39 -4.19
CA MET A 201 -0.90 19.79 -3.71
C MET A 201 -0.21 20.75 -4.67
N GLN A 202 -0.30 20.49 -5.98
CA GLN A 202 0.21 21.41 -7.00
C GLN A 202 -0.45 22.77 -6.95
N ALA A 203 -1.78 22.84 -6.78
CA ALA A 203 -2.51 24.08 -6.66
C ALA A 203 -2.03 24.95 -5.47
N GLN A 204 -1.47 24.34 -4.44
CA GLN A 204 -0.87 25.00 -3.28
C GLN A 204 0.66 25.19 -3.41
N LYS A 205 1.24 24.84 -4.57
CA LYS A 205 2.66 25.02 -4.88
C LYS A 205 3.60 24.28 -3.93
N LEU A 206 3.21 23.06 -3.50
CA LEU A 206 4.06 22.25 -2.64
C LEU A 206 5.39 21.91 -3.31
N ASP A 207 5.34 21.51 -4.58
CA ASP A 207 6.49 21.24 -5.44
C ASP A 207 7.43 22.43 -5.56
N GLU A 208 6.91 23.61 -5.90
CA GLU A 208 7.71 24.85 -5.96
C GLU A 208 8.35 25.19 -4.59
N THR A 209 7.59 24.97 -3.50
CA THR A 209 8.05 25.26 -2.13
C THR A 209 9.21 24.35 -1.76
N ILE A 210 9.14 23.04 -2.11
CA ILE A 210 10.21 22.08 -1.92
C ILE A 210 11.46 22.54 -2.67
N LEU A 211 11.36 22.82 -3.97
CA LEU A 211 12.49 23.26 -4.78
C LEU A 211 13.15 24.53 -4.23
N LYS A 212 12.35 25.54 -3.86
CA LYS A 212 12.85 26.78 -3.25
C LYS A 212 13.61 26.54 -1.95
N LYS A 213 13.08 25.69 -1.08
CA LYS A 213 13.73 25.35 0.20
C LYS A 213 15.05 24.58 0.00
N MET A 214 15.14 23.76 -1.04
CA MET A 214 16.37 23.06 -1.42
C MET A 214 17.36 23.99 -2.18
N GLY A 215 16.94 25.21 -2.54
CA GLY A 215 17.76 26.13 -3.34
C GLY A 215 17.89 25.70 -4.80
N LEU A 216 16.95 24.91 -5.29
CA LEU A 216 16.88 24.46 -6.68
C LEU A 216 16.06 25.45 -7.53
N PRO A 217 16.34 25.53 -8.84
CA PRO A 217 15.57 26.38 -9.74
C PRO A 217 14.12 25.90 -9.84
N VAL A 218 13.18 26.83 -9.80
CA VAL A 218 11.78 26.54 -10.07
C VAL A 218 11.55 26.82 -11.55
N GLY A 219 11.31 25.76 -12.31
CA GLY A 219 10.93 25.84 -13.72
C GLY A 219 9.45 26.07 -13.93
N ASP A 220 8.98 25.82 -15.15
CA ASP A 220 7.55 25.86 -15.45
C ASP A 220 6.80 24.78 -14.66
N THR A 221 5.59 25.12 -14.20
CA THR A 221 4.75 24.17 -13.47
C THR A 221 4.41 22.97 -14.37
N PRO A 222 4.67 21.74 -13.96
CA PRO A 222 4.33 20.56 -14.73
C PRO A 222 2.83 20.53 -15.05
N GLY A 223 2.47 20.31 -16.32
CA GLY A 223 1.07 20.38 -16.76
C GLY A 223 0.18 19.26 -16.23
N LEU A 224 0.76 18.13 -15.78
CA LEU A 224 0.05 16.92 -15.35
C LEU A 224 -1.07 16.49 -16.33
N GLY A 225 -0.90 16.76 -17.63
CA GLY A 225 -1.93 16.53 -18.66
C GLY A 225 -2.48 15.11 -18.67
N PRO A 226 -1.64 14.06 -18.72
CA PRO A 226 -2.12 12.68 -18.68
C PRO A 226 -2.88 12.34 -17.39
N TRP A 227 -2.42 12.88 -16.26
CA TRP A 227 -3.08 12.68 -14.96
C TRP A 227 -4.47 13.37 -14.90
N ARG A 228 -4.58 14.59 -15.42
CA ARG A 228 -5.86 15.29 -15.52
C ARG A 228 -6.83 14.58 -16.46
N ALA A 229 -6.35 14.08 -17.59
CA ALA A 229 -7.15 13.28 -18.51
C ALA A 229 -7.67 11.99 -17.86
N PHE A 230 -6.84 11.31 -17.04
CA PHE A 230 -7.27 10.17 -16.24
C PHE A 230 -8.38 10.55 -15.25
N LEU A 231 -8.24 11.66 -14.52
CA LEU A 231 -9.27 12.13 -13.59
C LEU A 231 -10.58 12.49 -14.30
N GLU A 232 -10.52 13.16 -15.44
CA GLU A 232 -11.70 13.47 -16.25
C GLU A 232 -12.43 12.20 -16.72
N ARG A 233 -11.68 11.19 -17.15
CA ARG A 233 -12.23 9.89 -17.55
C ARG A 233 -12.87 9.19 -16.34
N ARG A 234 -12.20 9.23 -15.19
CA ARG A 234 -12.74 8.68 -13.95
C ARG A 234 -14.05 9.34 -13.55
N HIS A 235 -14.12 10.67 -13.56
CA HIS A 235 -15.36 11.41 -13.25
C HIS A 235 -16.50 11.05 -14.21
N LYS A 236 -16.21 10.85 -15.49
CA LYS A 236 -17.23 10.39 -16.45
C LYS A 236 -17.71 8.98 -16.12
N ALA A 237 -16.79 8.06 -15.84
CA ALA A 237 -17.11 6.69 -15.47
C ALA A 237 -17.97 6.61 -14.21
N GLU A 238 -17.67 7.39 -13.18
CA GLU A 238 -18.45 7.44 -11.92
C GLU A 238 -19.91 7.87 -12.09
N ASN A 239 -20.26 8.53 -13.20
CA ASN A 239 -21.63 8.95 -13.54
C ASN A 239 -22.40 7.92 -14.38
N THR A 240 -21.85 6.74 -14.64
CA THR A 240 -22.53 5.64 -15.33
C THR A 240 -23.23 4.72 -14.35
N GLU A 241 -24.19 3.90 -14.85
CA GLU A 241 -24.77 2.83 -14.06
C GLU A 241 -23.67 1.86 -13.61
N PRO A 242 -23.65 1.46 -12.34
CA PRO A 242 -22.58 0.63 -11.81
C PRO A 242 -22.62 -0.80 -12.35
N LEU A 243 -21.46 -1.30 -12.77
CA LEU A 243 -21.23 -2.72 -13.01
C LEU A 243 -20.88 -3.40 -11.70
N HIS A 244 -21.73 -4.31 -11.23
CA HIS A 244 -21.55 -4.99 -9.94
C HIS A 244 -20.63 -6.19 -10.07
N ILE A 245 -19.53 -6.20 -9.30
CA ILE A 245 -18.58 -7.32 -9.20
C ILE A 245 -18.60 -7.86 -7.77
N ALA A 246 -18.95 -9.13 -7.59
CA ALA A 246 -18.86 -9.77 -6.30
C ALA A 246 -17.41 -10.07 -5.93
N LEU A 247 -16.95 -9.58 -4.79
CA LEU A 247 -15.68 -9.98 -4.18
C LEU A 247 -15.96 -11.01 -3.09
N VAL A 248 -15.77 -12.28 -3.42
CA VAL A 248 -16.00 -13.40 -2.50
C VAL A 248 -14.77 -13.61 -1.62
N GLY A 249 -14.87 -13.24 -0.37
CA GLY A 249 -13.76 -13.26 0.59
C GLY A 249 -14.21 -13.48 2.03
N LYS A 250 -13.26 -13.48 2.95
CA LYS A 250 -13.51 -13.72 4.38
C LYS A 250 -13.08 -12.56 5.29
N TYR A 251 -12.49 -11.50 4.74
CA TYR A 251 -12.03 -10.36 5.50
C TYR A 251 -12.98 -9.18 5.26
N ASP A 252 -13.71 -8.80 6.29
CA ASP A 252 -14.81 -7.82 6.24
C ASP A 252 -14.40 -6.50 6.92
N LEU A 253 -13.20 -6.00 6.60
CA LEU A 253 -12.76 -4.69 7.01
C LEU A 253 -12.90 -3.69 5.85
N GLN A 254 -13.13 -2.42 6.17
CA GLN A 254 -13.32 -1.37 5.17
C GLN A 254 -12.12 -1.23 4.20
N ASP A 255 -10.92 -1.47 4.70
CA ASP A 255 -9.66 -1.43 3.95
C ASP A 255 -9.15 -2.81 3.50
N ALA A 256 -9.93 -3.88 3.72
CA ALA A 256 -9.61 -5.20 3.23
C ALA A 256 -9.61 -5.24 1.69
N TYR A 257 -8.70 -6.03 1.13
CA TYR A 257 -8.55 -6.22 -0.32
C TYR A 257 -8.28 -4.91 -1.08
N LYS A 258 -7.49 -4.02 -0.49
CA LYS A 258 -7.26 -2.65 -1.01
C LYS A 258 -6.76 -2.65 -2.45
N SER A 259 -5.75 -3.47 -2.75
CA SER A 259 -5.17 -3.53 -4.10
C SER A 259 -6.18 -4.01 -5.16
N ILE A 260 -7.05 -4.96 -4.79
CA ILE A 260 -8.10 -5.48 -5.66
C ILE A 260 -9.15 -4.39 -5.95
N ARG A 261 -9.61 -3.70 -4.90
CA ARG A 261 -10.57 -2.60 -5.04
C ARG A 261 -10.03 -1.49 -5.93
N GLU A 262 -8.78 -1.09 -5.73
CA GLU A 262 -8.11 -0.10 -6.57
C GLU A 262 -7.96 -0.57 -8.02
N ALA A 263 -7.56 -1.83 -8.24
CA ALA A 263 -7.44 -2.39 -9.59
C ALA A 263 -8.77 -2.41 -10.34
N LEU A 264 -9.86 -2.83 -9.68
CA LEU A 264 -11.20 -2.83 -10.26
C LEU A 264 -11.70 -1.41 -10.56
N SER A 265 -11.43 -0.46 -9.67
CA SER A 265 -11.76 0.95 -9.87
C SER A 265 -11.01 1.56 -11.07
N GLN A 266 -9.72 1.25 -11.22
CA GLN A 266 -8.94 1.70 -12.37
C GLN A 266 -9.39 1.02 -13.67
N ALA A 267 -9.69 -0.28 -13.63
CA ALA A 267 -10.25 -1.01 -14.76
C ALA A 267 -11.60 -0.40 -15.22
N GLY A 268 -12.46 -0.04 -14.28
CA GLY A 268 -13.70 0.68 -14.56
C GLY A 268 -13.45 2.01 -15.27
N THR A 269 -12.51 2.81 -14.75
CA THR A 269 -12.08 4.06 -15.38
C THR A 269 -11.57 3.84 -16.81
N TYR A 270 -10.75 2.81 -17.01
CA TYR A 270 -10.21 2.47 -18.34
C TYR A 270 -11.29 2.01 -19.32
N ASN A 271 -12.34 1.35 -18.84
CA ASN A 271 -13.45 0.86 -19.65
C ASN A 271 -14.67 1.81 -19.66
N ASP A 272 -14.52 3.05 -19.19
CA ASP A 272 -15.55 4.11 -19.15
C ASP A 272 -16.82 3.68 -18.41
N CYS A 273 -16.70 2.86 -17.36
CA CYS A 273 -17.81 2.41 -16.54
C CYS A 273 -17.49 2.51 -15.04
N LYS A 274 -18.52 2.76 -14.24
CA LYS A 274 -18.43 2.63 -12.78
C LYS A 274 -18.40 1.16 -12.39
N VAL A 275 -17.47 0.77 -11.53
CA VAL A 275 -17.45 -0.57 -10.94
C VAL A 275 -17.83 -0.47 -9.47
N SER A 276 -18.89 -1.19 -9.07
CA SER A 276 -19.24 -1.44 -7.68
C SER A 276 -18.64 -2.78 -7.25
N VAL A 277 -17.85 -2.77 -6.17
CA VAL A 277 -17.28 -4.00 -5.60
C VAL A 277 -18.10 -4.40 -4.39
N ASP A 278 -18.95 -5.40 -4.57
CA ASP A 278 -19.87 -5.90 -3.55
C ASP A 278 -19.23 -7.05 -2.80
N PHE A 279 -18.96 -6.85 -1.51
CA PHE A 279 -18.32 -7.87 -0.68
C PHE A 279 -19.31 -8.97 -0.32
N VAL A 280 -18.92 -10.23 -0.61
CA VAL A 280 -19.69 -11.43 -0.27
C VAL A 280 -18.87 -12.29 0.68
N ASN A 281 -19.34 -12.42 1.91
CA ASN A 281 -18.65 -13.19 2.94
C ASN A 281 -18.72 -14.70 2.64
N SER A 282 -17.58 -15.28 2.30
CA SER A 282 -17.48 -16.70 1.95
C SER A 282 -17.79 -17.67 3.10
N GLU A 283 -17.68 -17.24 4.35
CA GLU A 283 -18.05 -18.09 5.50
C GLU A 283 -19.54 -18.30 5.64
N LYS A 284 -20.34 -17.40 5.04
CA LYS A 284 -21.81 -17.42 5.09
C LYS A 284 -22.45 -17.99 3.82
N LEU A 285 -21.64 -18.28 2.79
CA LEU A 285 -22.17 -18.83 1.53
C LEU A 285 -22.42 -20.32 1.63
N THR A 286 -23.62 -20.71 1.22
CA THR A 286 -24.08 -22.11 1.11
C THR A 286 -24.75 -22.35 -0.24
N GLU A 287 -24.97 -23.61 -0.60
CA GLU A 287 -25.70 -23.99 -1.82
C GLU A 287 -27.14 -23.41 -1.85
N GLU A 288 -27.77 -23.17 -0.69
CA GLU A 288 -29.12 -22.65 -0.61
C GLU A 288 -29.22 -21.15 -0.84
N ASN A 289 -28.16 -20.38 -0.46
CA ASN A 289 -28.20 -18.90 -0.50
C ASN A 289 -27.35 -18.28 -1.59
N VAL A 290 -26.49 -19.03 -2.27
CA VAL A 290 -25.54 -18.49 -3.27
C VAL A 290 -26.24 -17.80 -4.44
N ALA A 291 -27.37 -18.33 -4.91
CA ALA A 291 -28.12 -17.75 -6.00
C ALA A 291 -28.64 -16.33 -5.67
N GLU A 292 -29.11 -16.09 -4.46
CA GLU A 292 -29.55 -14.77 -4.04
C GLU A 292 -28.35 -13.84 -3.72
N ALA A 293 -27.30 -14.37 -3.09
CA ALA A 293 -26.11 -13.61 -2.75
C ALA A 293 -25.35 -13.09 -3.98
N LEU A 294 -25.39 -13.80 -5.10
CA LEU A 294 -24.69 -13.46 -6.34
C LEU A 294 -25.62 -12.95 -7.45
N LYS A 295 -26.87 -12.68 -7.10
CA LYS A 295 -27.87 -12.18 -8.06
C LYS A 295 -27.47 -10.82 -8.63
N GLY A 296 -27.51 -10.70 -9.96
CA GLY A 296 -27.23 -9.44 -10.65
C GLY A 296 -25.76 -9.08 -10.76
N MET A 297 -24.84 -9.94 -10.29
CA MET A 297 -23.41 -9.73 -10.44
C MET A 297 -22.98 -9.96 -11.88
N ALA A 298 -22.26 -9.01 -12.46
CA ALA A 298 -21.70 -9.10 -13.80
C ALA A 298 -20.41 -9.92 -13.84
N GLY A 299 -19.77 -10.11 -12.71
CA GLY A 299 -18.58 -10.94 -12.54
C GLY A 299 -18.35 -11.30 -11.09
N ILE A 300 -17.58 -12.36 -10.87
CA ILE A 300 -17.23 -12.86 -9.53
C ILE A 300 -15.72 -12.96 -9.40
N LEU A 301 -15.17 -12.26 -8.41
CA LEU A 301 -13.77 -12.33 -8.05
C LEU A 301 -13.64 -13.14 -6.76
N ILE A 302 -12.92 -14.27 -6.84
CA ILE A 302 -12.60 -15.08 -5.68
C ILE A 302 -11.29 -14.54 -5.06
N GLY A 303 -11.43 -13.92 -3.90
CA GLY A 303 -10.37 -13.18 -3.25
C GLY A 303 -9.24 -14.07 -2.68
N PRO A 304 -8.06 -13.48 -2.46
CA PRO A 304 -6.96 -14.13 -1.76
C PRO A 304 -7.31 -14.43 -0.29
N GLY A 305 -6.42 -15.08 0.43
CA GLY A 305 -6.58 -15.34 1.84
C GLY A 305 -5.60 -16.39 2.36
N PHE A 306 -5.65 -16.64 3.67
CA PHE A 306 -4.76 -17.55 4.37
C PHE A 306 -5.57 -18.56 5.20
N GLY A 307 -5.14 -19.83 5.20
CA GLY A 307 -5.80 -20.92 5.93
C GLY A 307 -7.18 -21.31 5.39
N GLU A 308 -7.79 -22.29 6.01
CA GLU A 308 -8.98 -23.00 5.51
C GLU A 308 -10.31 -22.27 5.72
N ARG A 309 -10.35 -21.27 6.60
CA ARG A 309 -11.56 -20.50 6.93
C ARG A 309 -12.18 -19.91 5.67
N GLY A 310 -13.47 -20.14 5.43
CA GLY A 310 -14.23 -19.60 4.29
C GLY A 310 -13.95 -20.26 2.93
N VAL A 311 -13.12 -21.31 2.86
CA VAL A 311 -12.81 -22.02 1.60
C VAL A 311 -14.03 -22.75 1.05
N ALA A 312 -14.83 -23.37 1.91
CA ALA A 312 -16.04 -24.08 1.49
C ALA A 312 -17.00 -23.17 0.71
N GLY A 313 -17.27 -21.96 1.20
CA GLY A 313 -18.12 -21.00 0.50
C GLY A 313 -17.49 -20.46 -0.80
N LYS A 314 -16.15 -20.42 -0.91
CA LYS A 314 -15.49 -20.11 -2.20
C LYS A 314 -15.79 -21.19 -3.23
N PHE A 315 -15.73 -22.48 -2.86
CA PHE A 315 -16.12 -23.56 -3.78
C PHE A 315 -17.58 -23.46 -4.22
N VAL A 316 -18.49 -23.11 -3.31
CA VAL A 316 -19.90 -22.88 -3.65
C VAL A 316 -20.05 -21.74 -4.68
N ALA A 317 -19.38 -20.59 -4.45
CA ALA A 317 -19.41 -19.47 -5.39
C ALA A 317 -18.82 -19.82 -6.76
N ILE A 318 -17.69 -20.54 -6.78
CA ILE A 318 -17.03 -20.97 -8.04
C ILE A 318 -17.92 -21.91 -8.83
N LYS A 319 -18.50 -22.92 -8.18
CA LYS A 319 -19.44 -23.85 -8.80
C LYS A 319 -20.65 -23.12 -9.39
N TYR A 320 -21.25 -22.21 -8.61
CA TYR A 320 -22.36 -21.39 -9.06
C TYR A 320 -21.97 -20.56 -10.31
N ALA A 321 -20.85 -19.85 -10.25
CA ALA A 321 -20.38 -19.04 -11.36
C ALA A 321 -20.15 -19.86 -12.63
N ARG A 322 -19.47 -21.01 -12.54
CA ARG A 322 -19.19 -21.91 -13.65
C ARG A 322 -20.46 -22.49 -14.26
N THR A 323 -21.44 -22.89 -13.46
CA THR A 323 -22.70 -23.50 -13.94
C THR A 323 -23.68 -22.47 -14.50
N HIS A 324 -23.50 -21.17 -14.21
CA HIS A 324 -24.33 -20.07 -14.70
C HIS A 324 -23.63 -19.16 -15.70
N ASP A 325 -22.44 -19.58 -16.18
CA ASP A 325 -21.62 -18.85 -17.17
C ASP A 325 -21.30 -17.40 -16.77
N ILE A 326 -21.06 -17.15 -15.48
CA ILE A 326 -20.68 -15.84 -14.96
C ILE A 326 -19.16 -15.70 -15.03
N PRO A 327 -18.62 -14.60 -15.62
CA PRO A 327 -17.19 -14.34 -15.63
C PRO A 327 -16.57 -14.41 -14.25
N THR A 328 -15.52 -15.22 -14.10
CA THR A 328 -14.92 -15.49 -12.79
C THR A 328 -13.42 -15.39 -12.85
N PHE A 329 -12.82 -14.72 -11.85
CA PHE A 329 -11.39 -14.59 -11.69
C PHE A 329 -10.96 -14.92 -10.27
N GLY A 330 -9.91 -15.70 -10.10
CA GLY A 330 -9.35 -16.09 -8.80
C GLY A 330 -7.96 -15.51 -8.58
N ILE A 331 -7.72 -14.95 -7.39
CA ILE A 331 -6.43 -14.41 -7.00
C ILE A 331 -5.84 -15.26 -5.85
N CYS A 332 -4.60 -15.73 -5.99
CA CYS A 332 -3.87 -16.48 -4.96
C CYS A 332 -4.69 -17.71 -4.51
N LEU A 333 -5.13 -17.78 -3.27
CA LEU A 333 -6.03 -18.83 -2.76
C LEU A 333 -7.29 -18.98 -3.62
N GLY A 334 -7.81 -17.88 -4.17
CA GLY A 334 -8.97 -17.93 -5.06
C GLY A 334 -8.70 -18.69 -6.36
N MET A 335 -7.55 -18.49 -6.97
CA MET A 335 -7.09 -19.25 -8.14
C MET A 335 -6.92 -20.74 -7.80
N GLN A 336 -6.32 -21.04 -6.66
CA GLN A 336 -6.17 -22.42 -6.18
C GLN A 336 -7.54 -23.09 -5.99
N CYS A 337 -8.49 -22.40 -5.36
CA CYS A 337 -9.86 -22.91 -5.20
C CYS A 337 -10.54 -23.17 -6.54
N ILE A 338 -10.36 -22.32 -7.57
CA ILE A 338 -10.91 -22.55 -8.92
C ILE A 338 -10.33 -23.84 -9.52
N ALA A 339 -9.01 -24.04 -9.42
CA ALA A 339 -8.36 -25.25 -9.92
C ALA A 339 -8.87 -26.53 -9.22
N ILE A 340 -9.02 -26.47 -7.90
CA ILE A 340 -9.53 -27.58 -7.08
C ILE A 340 -10.99 -27.88 -7.41
N GLU A 341 -11.85 -26.85 -7.52
CA GLU A 341 -13.27 -27.03 -7.85
C GLU A 341 -13.43 -27.67 -9.22
N PHE A 342 -12.67 -27.20 -10.21
CA PHE A 342 -12.69 -27.78 -11.56
C PHE A 342 -12.23 -29.24 -11.56
N ALA A 343 -11.18 -29.58 -10.83
CA ALA A 343 -10.70 -30.95 -10.70
C ALA A 343 -11.77 -31.87 -10.07
N ARG A 344 -12.45 -31.38 -9.02
CA ARG A 344 -13.49 -32.16 -8.32
C ARG A 344 -14.74 -32.36 -9.16
N ASN A 345 -15.26 -31.29 -9.75
CA ASN A 345 -16.60 -31.29 -10.33
C ASN A 345 -16.64 -31.46 -11.86
N VAL A 346 -15.54 -31.22 -12.57
CA VAL A 346 -15.45 -31.37 -14.03
C VAL A 346 -14.63 -32.59 -14.40
N LEU A 347 -13.47 -32.79 -13.77
CA LEU A 347 -12.58 -33.93 -14.06
C LEU A 347 -12.93 -35.20 -13.26
N GLY A 348 -13.78 -35.10 -12.21
CA GLY A 348 -14.23 -36.22 -11.40
C GLY A 348 -13.25 -36.67 -10.31
N TYR A 349 -12.19 -35.90 -10.02
CA TYR A 349 -11.27 -36.16 -8.91
C TYR A 349 -11.85 -35.62 -7.60
N THR A 350 -12.85 -36.30 -7.04
CA THR A 350 -13.67 -35.82 -5.92
C THR A 350 -12.88 -35.46 -4.67
N ASP A 351 -11.69 -36.00 -4.52
CA ASP A 351 -10.74 -35.78 -3.41
C ASP A 351 -9.57 -34.84 -3.78
N ALA A 352 -9.63 -34.21 -4.96
CA ALA A 352 -8.60 -33.24 -5.37
C ALA A 352 -8.50 -32.11 -4.36
N ASP A 353 -7.27 -31.72 -4.01
CA ASP A 353 -7.01 -30.67 -3.03
C ASP A 353 -5.63 -30.02 -3.24
N SER A 354 -5.32 -29.00 -2.44
CA SER A 354 -3.95 -28.54 -2.28
C SER A 354 -3.26 -29.29 -1.15
N ARG A 355 -1.96 -29.47 -1.27
CA ARG A 355 -1.14 -30.09 -0.22
C ARG A 355 -1.10 -29.25 1.07
N GLU A 356 -1.29 -27.93 0.97
CA GLU A 356 -1.39 -27.06 2.12
C GLU A 356 -2.64 -27.35 2.97
N MET A 357 -3.78 -27.67 2.31
CA MET A 357 -5.04 -27.96 2.99
C MET A 357 -5.17 -29.44 3.36
N ASN A 358 -4.65 -30.33 2.54
CA ASN A 358 -4.70 -31.77 2.77
C ASN A 358 -3.42 -32.46 2.27
N GLU A 359 -2.46 -32.64 3.18
CA GLU A 359 -1.18 -33.29 2.87
C GLU A 359 -1.31 -34.71 2.27
N LYS A 360 -2.43 -35.37 2.55
CA LYS A 360 -2.63 -36.78 2.18
C LYS A 360 -3.53 -36.97 0.96
N THR A 361 -3.91 -35.87 0.29
CA THR A 361 -4.77 -36.03 -0.90
C THR A 361 -4.06 -36.85 -1.98
N PRO A 362 -4.74 -37.88 -2.56
CA PRO A 362 -4.18 -38.65 -3.66
C PRO A 362 -4.17 -37.87 -4.99
N HIS A 363 -5.05 -36.87 -5.13
CA HIS A 363 -5.10 -35.98 -6.30
C HIS A 363 -4.69 -34.55 -5.91
N ASN A 364 -3.38 -34.38 -5.71
CA ASN A 364 -2.79 -33.10 -5.37
C ASN A 364 -2.68 -32.20 -6.64
N VAL A 365 -3.54 -31.22 -6.76
CA VAL A 365 -3.58 -30.28 -7.90
C VAL A 365 -2.85 -28.96 -7.63
N ILE A 366 -2.57 -28.64 -6.37
CA ILE A 366 -1.78 -27.50 -5.90
C ILE A 366 -0.72 -28.01 -4.93
N ASP A 367 0.55 -27.68 -5.17
CA ASP A 367 1.66 -28.12 -4.30
C ASP A 367 2.58 -26.95 -3.92
N ILE A 368 3.40 -27.20 -2.91
CA ILE A 368 4.46 -26.29 -2.47
C ILE A 368 5.57 -26.31 -3.55
N MET A 369 6.06 -25.15 -3.93
CA MET A 369 7.14 -25.01 -4.89
C MET A 369 8.45 -25.62 -4.33
N GLU A 370 9.27 -26.21 -5.20
CA GLU A 370 10.52 -26.86 -4.79
C GLU A 370 11.44 -25.93 -3.98
N GLU A 371 11.51 -24.65 -4.37
CA GLU A 371 12.31 -23.63 -3.70
C GLU A 371 11.84 -23.34 -2.27
N GLN A 372 10.54 -23.56 -1.98
CA GLN A 372 9.94 -23.33 -0.67
C GLN A 372 10.12 -24.52 0.29
N LYS A 373 10.39 -25.72 -0.21
CA LYS A 373 10.53 -26.94 0.61
C LYS A 373 11.72 -26.88 1.57
N SER A 374 12.74 -26.11 1.26
CA SER A 374 13.97 -25.97 2.05
C SER A 374 13.95 -24.81 3.05
N ILE A 375 12.87 -24.00 3.09
CA ILE A 375 12.78 -22.84 3.96
C ILE A 375 12.47 -23.25 5.39
N THR A 376 13.36 -22.90 6.32
CA THR A 376 13.22 -23.19 7.76
C THR A 376 12.69 -21.99 8.55
N ASN A 377 12.98 -20.75 8.11
CA ASN A 377 12.52 -19.51 8.73
C ASN A 377 11.30 -18.98 7.97
N MET A 378 10.10 -19.22 8.47
CA MET A 378 8.86 -18.94 7.71
C MET A 378 8.36 -17.51 7.81
N GLY A 379 9.00 -16.64 8.58
CA GLY A 379 8.58 -15.24 8.73
C GLY A 379 8.96 -14.39 7.51
N GLY A 380 8.00 -14.08 6.64
CA GLY A 380 8.21 -13.23 5.45
C GLY A 380 9.05 -13.86 4.33
N THR A 381 9.33 -15.16 4.38
CA THR A 381 10.22 -15.86 3.45
C THR A 381 9.47 -16.78 2.47
N MET A 382 8.17 -16.98 2.68
CA MET A 382 7.31 -17.82 1.84
C MET A 382 6.62 -17.03 0.71
N ARG A 383 7.03 -15.78 0.48
CA ARG A 383 6.46 -14.93 -0.57
C ARG A 383 7.26 -15.07 -1.86
N LEU A 384 6.54 -15.13 -2.96
CA LEU A 384 7.10 -15.17 -4.30
C LEU A 384 7.10 -13.75 -4.86
N GLY A 385 8.19 -13.36 -5.51
CA GLY A 385 8.26 -12.11 -6.26
C GLY A 385 7.58 -12.22 -7.63
N ALA A 386 8.07 -11.43 -8.58
CA ALA A 386 7.60 -11.52 -9.97
C ALA A 386 8.11 -12.80 -10.64
N TYR A 387 7.22 -13.46 -11.36
CA TYR A 387 7.51 -14.61 -12.21
C TYR A 387 7.22 -14.29 -13.66
N GLU A 388 8.03 -14.80 -14.56
CA GLU A 388 7.78 -14.69 -15.99
C GLU A 388 6.53 -15.48 -16.36
N CYS A 389 5.60 -14.82 -17.08
CA CYS A 389 4.40 -15.42 -17.59
C CYS A 389 4.37 -15.28 -19.12
N ILE A 390 4.52 -16.38 -19.82
CA ILE A 390 4.47 -16.41 -21.30
C ILE A 390 3.01 -16.55 -21.72
N LEU A 391 2.45 -15.48 -22.29
CA LEU A 391 1.08 -15.44 -22.76
C LEU A 391 0.95 -16.07 -24.15
N GLN A 392 -0.02 -16.97 -24.29
CA GLN A 392 -0.33 -17.58 -25.58
C GLN A 392 -1.06 -16.57 -26.48
N LYS A 393 -0.52 -16.31 -27.67
CA LYS A 393 -1.17 -15.44 -28.67
C LYS A 393 -2.56 -15.93 -29.00
N GLY A 394 -3.53 -14.99 -29.08
CA GLY A 394 -4.94 -15.29 -29.34
C GLY A 394 -5.74 -15.78 -28.15
N SER A 395 -5.13 -15.83 -26.95
CA SER A 395 -5.88 -16.04 -25.71
C SER A 395 -6.45 -14.72 -25.17
N LYS A 396 -7.55 -14.79 -24.41
CA LYS A 396 -8.12 -13.62 -23.70
C LYS A 396 -7.11 -12.95 -22.76
N ALA A 397 -6.23 -13.73 -22.15
CA ALA A 397 -5.14 -13.19 -21.34
C ALA A 397 -4.17 -12.36 -22.17
N TYR A 398 -3.79 -12.85 -23.38
CA TYR A 398 -2.94 -12.08 -24.29
C TYR A 398 -3.60 -10.78 -24.74
N GLU A 399 -4.90 -10.79 -25.05
CA GLU A 399 -5.65 -9.59 -25.41
C GLU A 399 -5.73 -8.56 -24.28
N ALA A 400 -5.81 -9.03 -23.02
CA ALA A 400 -5.89 -8.17 -21.83
C ALA A 400 -4.55 -7.52 -21.45
N TYR A 401 -3.42 -8.21 -21.67
CA TYR A 401 -2.10 -7.74 -21.25
C TYR A 401 -1.23 -7.18 -22.39
N GLY A 402 -1.57 -7.42 -23.63
CA GLY A 402 -0.86 -6.94 -24.84
C GLY A 402 0.13 -7.95 -25.38
#